data_a527f3bbbcf709d7134aae8908e5e2f3
#
_entry.id   a527f3bbbcf709d7134aae8908e5e2f3
#
_cell.length_a   1.000
_cell.length_b   1.000
_cell.length_c   1.000
_cell.angle_alpha   90.00
_cell.angle_beta   90.00
_cell.angle_gamma   90.00
#
_symmetry.space_group_name_H-M   'P 1'
#
loop_
_entity.id
_entity.type
_entity.pdbx_description
1 polymer ?
#
loop_
_entity_poly.entity_id
_entity_poly.type
_entity_poly.pdbx_seq_one_letter_code
_entity_poly.pdbx_strand_id
1 'polypeptide(L)'
;MLTNEEMLAVQEAIQYIEIFKQIMICLLICGAKVLEISIQSVKTVCMVKGQKLVSAVLGFIECMVWGLVVSSVITSLSDNFMLLFAYCLGYALGLYLGSIIESKIALGTSSVQIMVSKEHIDAVEGYLKDNNHGFTILDGRGSKEAMFVVIMVLPRKEVKAIMSEIRTLCNNKVFMVTSEVSKYTGGYGVRK
;
A
#
# COMPACT_ATOMS: atom_id res chain seq x y z
N MET A 1 -2.31 -12.83 61.44
CA MET A 1 -3.36 -11.91 60.97
C MET A 1 -2.64 -10.73 60.31
N LEU A 2 -2.84 -10.56 59.03
CA LEU A 2 -2.28 -9.38 58.32
C LEU A 2 -2.97 -8.12 58.87
N THR A 3 -2.21 -7.04 58.98
CA THR A 3 -2.77 -5.74 59.41
C THR A 3 -3.64 -5.17 58.27
N ASN A 4 -4.57 -4.27 58.59
CA ASN A 4 -5.42 -3.64 57.57
C ASN A 4 -4.60 -2.89 56.50
N GLU A 5 -3.46 -2.33 56.85
CA GLU A 5 -2.55 -1.67 55.88
C GLU A 5 -1.89 -2.66 54.93
N GLU A 6 -1.48 -3.85 55.40
CA GLU A 6 -0.93 -4.89 54.57
C GLU A 6 -1.99 -5.47 53.62
N MET A 7 -3.23 -5.59 54.04
CA MET A 7 -4.33 -6.01 53.16
C MET A 7 -4.62 -5.00 52.06
N LEU A 8 -4.61 -3.72 52.35
CA LEU A 8 -4.77 -2.63 51.38
C LEU A 8 -3.63 -2.61 50.38
N ALA A 9 -2.38 -2.72 50.82
CA ALA A 9 -1.22 -2.78 49.94
C ALA A 9 -1.26 -4.00 48.97
N VAL A 10 -1.69 -5.16 49.47
CA VAL A 10 -1.87 -6.36 48.63
C VAL A 10 -2.98 -6.14 47.60
N GLN A 11 -4.07 -5.49 47.99
CA GLN A 11 -5.20 -5.25 47.08
C GLN A 11 -4.84 -4.26 45.95
N GLU A 12 -4.07 -3.20 46.27
CA GLU A 12 -3.51 -2.28 45.30
C GLU A 12 -2.54 -2.99 44.34
N ALA A 13 -1.63 -3.83 44.84
CA ALA A 13 -0.71 -4.60 44.03
C ALA A 13 -1.44 -5.55 43.03
N ILE A 14 -2.49 -6.20 43.49
CA ILE A 14 -3.32 -7.08 42.63
C ILE A 14 -3.97 -6.22 41.51
N GLN A 15 -4.51 -5.07 41.86
CA GLN A 15 -5.15 -4.16 40.90
C GLN A 15 -4.16 -3.67 39.84
N TYR A 16 -2.92 -3.32 40.20
CA TYR A 16 -1.87 -2.95 39.25
C TYR A 16 -1.50 -4.09 38.33
N ILE A 17 -1.41 -5.32 38.84
CA ILE A 17 -1.12 -6.50 38.03
C ILE A 17 -2.24 -6.78 37.01
N GLU A 18 -3.50 -6.64 37.41
CA GLU A 18 -4.64 -6.82 36.51
C GLU A 18 -4.67 -5.74 35.41
N ILE A 19 -4.45 -4.49 35.74
CA ILE A 19 -4.36 -3.39 34.77
C ILE A 19 -3.23 -3.64 33.77
N PHE A 20 -2.04 -4.01 34.27
CA PHE A 20 -0.90 -4.33 33.41
C PHE A 20 -1.19 -5.49 32.46
N LYS A 21 -1.79 -6.56 32.97
CA LYS A 21 -2.22 -7.72 32.16
C LYS A 21 -3.22 -7.30 31.07
N GLN A 22 -4.17 -6.44 31.41
CA GLN A 22 -5.18 -5.95 30.47
C GLN A 22 -4.56 -5.09 29.36
N ILE A 23 -3.62 -4.21 29.69
CA ILE A 23 -2.86 -3.41 28.71
C ILE A 23 -2.05 -4.31 27.79
N MET A 24 -1.37 -5.32 28.30
CA MET A 24 -0.61 -6.27 27.51
C MET A 24 -1.49 -7.05 26.52
N ILE A 25 -2.67 -7.47 26.95
CA ILE A 25 -3.64 -8.15 26.08
C ILE A 25 -4.13 -7.20 24.98
N CYS A 26 -4.46 -5.95 25.30
CA CYS A 26 -4.84 -4.94 24.30
C CYS A 26 -3.76 -4.71 23.25
N LEU A 27 -2.51 -4.59 23.66
CA LEU A 27 -1.38 -4.43 22.75
C LEU A 27 -1.19 -5.65 21.83
N LEU A 28 -1.35 -6.85 22.39
CA LEU A 28 -1.22 -8.10 21.64
C LEU A 28 -2.34 -8.24 20.60
N ILE A 29 -3.58 -7.93 20.96
CA ILE A 29 -4.74 -7.94 20.05
C ILE A 29 -4.56 -6.90 18.94
N CYS A 30 -4.16 -5.68 19.32
CA CYS A 30 -3.91 -4.61 18.36
C CYS A 30 -2.80 -5.02 17.37
N GLY A 31 -1.67 -5.54 17.85
CA GLY A 31 -0.55 -6.00 17.01
C GLY A 31 -0.95 -7.16 16.08
N ALA A 32 -1.68 -8.15 16.59
CA ALA A 32 -2.17 -9.26 15.79
C ALA A 32 -3.12 -8.79 14.68
N LYS A 33 -4.00 -7.83 14.98
CA LYS A 33 -4.90 -7.22 13.98
C LYS A 33 -4.13 -6.42 12.92
N VAL A 34 -3.13 -5.66 13.32
CA VAL A 34 -2.26 -4.94 12.37
C VAL A 34 -1.60 -5.91 11.39
N LEU A 35 -1.04 -7.01 11.87
CA LEU A 35 -0.41 -8.04 11.02
C LEU A 35 -1.43 -8.68 10.07
N GLU A 36 -2.58 -9.11 10.58
CA GLU A 36 -3.65 -9.72 9.79
C GLU A 36 -4.07 -8.83 8.63
N ILE A 37 -4.41 -7.57 8.90
CA ILE A 37 -4.89 -6.62 7.88
C ILE A 37 -3.78 -6.22 6.90
N SER A 38 -2.52 -6.14 7.36
CA SER A 38 -1.39 -5.91 6.46
C SER A 38 -1.20 -7.07 5.47
N ILE A 39 -1.33 -8.31 5.91
CA ILE A 39 -1.30 -9.50 5.03
C ILE A 39 -2.47 -9.49 4.05
N GLN A 40 -3.67 -9.15 4.51
CA GLN A 40 -4.87 -9.01 3.68
C GLN A 40 -4.67 -7.98 2.55
N SER A 41 -4.07 -6.84 2.85
CA SER A 41 -3.77 -5.80 1.86
C SER A 41 -2.84 -6.32 0.77
N VAL A 42 -1.73 -6.96 1.16
CA VAL A 42 -0.77 -7.55 0.21
C VAL A 42 -1.42 -8.66 -0.64
N LYS A 43 -2.22 -9.54 -0.02
CA LYS A 43 -2.97 -10.60 -0.71
C LYS A 43 -3.88 -10.02 -1.79
N THR A 44 -4.61 -8.96 -1.47
CA THR A 44 -5.53 -8.29 -2.42
C THR A 44 -4.76 -7.75 -3.63
N VAL A 45 -3.60 -7.13 -3.43
CA VAL A 45 -2.74 -6.67 -4.52
C VAL A 45 -2.26 -7.83 -5.39
N CYS A 46 -1.78 -8.92 -4.78
CA CYS A 46 -1.34 -10.11 -5.52
C CYS A 46 -2.48 -10.73 -6.33
N MET A 47 -3.69 -10.74 -5.78
CA MET A 47 -4.90 -11.24 -6.46
C MET A 47 -5.25 -10.40 -7.69
N VAL A 48 -5.29 -9.08 -7.56
CA VAL A 48 -5.57 -8.15 -8.67
C VAL A 48 -4.50 -8.26 -9.76
N LYS A 49 -3.25 -8.51 -9.39
CA LYS A 49 -2.14 -8.71 -10.35
C LYS A 49 -2.04 -10.13 -10.92
N GLY A 50 -3.00 -10.99 -10.64
CA GLY A 50 -3.09 -12.34 -11.19
C GLY A 50 -2.11 -13.35 -10.61
N GLN A 51 -1.47 -13.06 -9.49
CA GLN A 51 -0.57 -13.96 -8.78
C GLN A 51 -1.35 -14.96 -7.92
N LYS A 52 -2.01 -15.90 -8.58
CA LYS A 52 -2.99 -16.82 -7.97
C LYS A 52 -2.43 -17.63 -6.80
N LEU A 53 -1.23 -18.21 -6.97
CA LEU A 53 -0.62 -19.06 -5.94
C LEU A 53 -0.23 -18.25 -4.70
N VAL A 54 0.42 -17.09 -4.90
CA VAL A 54 0.86 -16.22 -3.81
C VAL A 54 -0.34 -15.72 -3.01
N SER A 55 -1.40 -15.27 -3.69
CA SER A 55 -2.62 -14.82 -3.02
C SER A 55 -3.33 -15.95 -2.26
N ALA A 56 -3.32 -17.19 -2.76
CA ALA A 56 -3.89 -18.34 -2.05
C ALA A 56 -3.11 -18.67 -0.76
N VAL A 57 -1.78 -18.68 -0.82
CA VAL A 57 -0.92 -18.91 0.35
C VAL A 57 -1.11 -17.81 1.40
N LEU A 58 -1.11 -16.55 0.98
CA LEU A 58 -1.35 -15.42 1.89
C LEU A 58 -2.75 -15.48 2.51
N GLY A 59 -3.77 -15.88 1.74
CA GLY A 59 -5.13 -16.07 2.24
C GLY A 59 -5.24 -17.20 3.28
N PHE A 60 -4.48 -18.27 3.11
CA PHE A 60 -4.40 -19.34 4.11
C PHE A 60 -3.76 -18.84 5.41
N ILE A 61 -2.63 -18.12 5.33
CA ILE A 61 -1.96 -17.54 6.50
C ILE A 61 -2.88 -16.56 7.23
N GLU A 62 -3.55 -15.67 6.49
CA GLU A 62 -4.52 -14.71 7.04
C GLU A 62 -5.64 -15.42 7.81
N CYS A 63 -6.22 -16.46 7.22
CA CYS A 63 -7.29 -17.25 7.85
C CYS A 63 -6.82 -17.94 9.13
N MET A 64 -5.59 -18.46 9.17
CA MET A 64 -5.00 -19.04 10.38
C MET A 64 -4.81 -17.98 11.48
N VAL A 65 -4.27 -16.80 11.15
CA VAL A 65 -4.10 -15.69 12.11
C VAL A 65 -5.47 -15.24 12.63
N TRP A 66 -6.44 -15.05 11.74
CA TRP A 66 -7.80 -14.68 12.11
C TRP A 66 -8.43 -15.69 13.08
N GLY A 67 -8.34 -16.99 12.77
CA GLY A 67 -8.87 -18.04 13.61
C GLY A 67 -8.27 -18.07 15.02
N LEU A 68 -6.94 -17.86 15.13
CA LEU A 68 -6.26 -17.79 16.42
C LEU A 68 -6.69 -16.55 17.23
N VAL A 69 -6.80 -15.39 16.60
CA VAL A 69 -7.24 -14.14 17.26
C VAL A 69 -8.67 -14.27 17.73
N VAL A 70 -9.57 -14.74 16.86
CA VAL A 70 -11.00 -14.87 17.16
C VAL A 70 -11.25 -15.88 18.29
N SER A 71 -10.58 -17.03 18.25
CA SER A 71 -10.75 -18.05 19.31
C SER A 71 -10.31 -17.56 20.70
N SER A 72 -9.32 -16.65 20.73
CA SER A 72 -8.78 -16.10 21.99
C SER A 72 -9.55 -14.89 22.52
N VAL A 73 -10.28 -14.19 21.69
CA VAL A 73 -10.78 -12.82 21.96
C VAL A 73 -12.31 -12.74 22.01
N ILE A 74 -13.03 -13.58 21.24
CA ILE A 74 -14.50 -13.48 21.14
C ILE A 74 -15.21 -13.56 22.49
N THR A 75 -14.77 -14.43 23.39
CA THR A 75 -15.35 -14.58 24.72
C THR A 75 -15.10 -13.39 25.64
N SER A 76 -14.09 -12.58 25.35
CA SER A 76 -13.69 -11.44 26.19
C SER A 76 -14.10 -10.08 25.64
N LEU A 77 -14.45 -10.02 24.34
CA LEU A 77 -14.79 -8.75 23.66
C LEU A 77 -16.17 -8.21 24.05
N SER A 78 -17.15 -9.08 24.33
CA SER A 78 -18.50 -8.67 24.70
C SER A 78 -18.56 -7.93 26.02
N ASP A 79 -17.62 -8.20 26.93
CA ASP A 79 -17.65 -7.71 28.30
C ASP A 79 -16.66 -6.56 28.56
N ASN A 80 -15.80 -6.24 27.58
CA ASN A 80 -14.76 -5.25 27.80
C ASN A 80 -14.58 -4.30 26.59
N PHE A 81 -15.16 -3.11 26.71
CA PHE A 81 -15.08 -2.05 25.70
C PHE A 81 -13.62 -1.66 25.32
N MET A 82 -12.69 -1.79 26.24
CA MET A 82 -11.28 -1.46 26.00
C MET A 82 -10.62 -2.45 25.00
N LEU A 83 -10.97 -3.72 25.07
CA LEU A 83 -10.53 -4.75 24.14
C LEU A 83 -11.13 -4.53 22.74
N LEU A 84 -12.39 -4.16 22.65
CA LEU A 84 -13.06 -3.80 21.41
C LEU A 84 -12.39 -2.60 20.75
N PHE A 85 -12.09 -1.56 21.54
CA PHE A 85 -11.39 -0.37 21.06
C PHE A 85 -9.99 -0.70 20.53
N ALA A 86 -9.21 -1.51 21.25
CA ALA A 86 -7.89 -1.97 20.83
C ALA A 86 -7.94 -2.76 19.51
N TYR A 87 -8.95 -3.61 19.34
CA TYR A 87 -9.21 -4.36 18.11
C TYR A 87 -9.50 -3.43 16.92
N CYS A 88 -10.40 -2.45 17.10
CA CYS A 88 -10.74 -1.48 16.06
C CYS A 88 -9.55 -0.58 15.70
N LEU A 89 -8.76 -0.17 16.69
CA LEU A 89 -7.54 0.61 16.48
C LEU A 89 -6.50 -0.18 15.68
N GLY A 90 -6.31 -1.46 16.03
CA GLY A 90 -5.42 -2.37 15.29
C GLY A 90 -5.86 -2.56 13.84
N TYR A 91 -7.15 -2.67 13.59
CA TYR A 91 -7.70 -2.71 12.23
C TYR A 91 -7.37 -1.46 11.42
N ALA A 92 -7.62 -0.28 11.99
CA ALA A 92 -7.35 1.00 11.32
C ALA A 92 -5.86 1.21 11.03
N LEU A 93 -4.99 0.91 12.00
CA LEU A 93 -3.53 0.95 11.82
C LEU A 93 -3.05 -0.07 10.80
N GLY A 94 -3.65 -1.27 10.79
CA GLY A 94 -3.34 -2.32 9.80
C GLY A 94 -3.66 -1.90 8.37
N LEU A 95 -4.80 -1.24 8.14
CA LEU A 95 -5.15 -0.67 6.83
C LEU A 95 -4.15 0.41 6.40
N TYR A 96 -3.78 1.30 7.31
CA TYR A 96 -2.80 2.35 7.03
C TYR A 96 -1.44 1.78 6.66
N LEU A 97 -0.91 0.86 7.45
CA LEU A 97 0.37 0.19 7.20
C LEU A 97 0.31 -0.68 5.93
N GLY A 98 -0.78 -1.42 5.74
CA GLY A 98 -1.02 -2.21 4.53
C GLY A 98 -0.98 -1.37 3.26
N SER A 99 -1.59 -0.18 3.27
CA SER A 99 -1.55 0.77 2.15
C SER A 99 -0.13 1.31 1.87
N ILE A 100 0.66 1.55 2.93
CA ILE A 100 2.08 1.94 2.76
C ILE A 100 2.88 0.79 2.12
N ILE A 101 2.69 -0.43 2.60
CA ILE A 101 3.35 -1.62 2.06
C ILE A 101 2.98 -1.81 0.59
N GLU A 102 1.69 -1.73 0.25
CA GLU A 102 1.19 -1.78 -1.12
C GLU A 102 1.89 -0.77 -2.03
N SER A 103 1.96 0.48 -1.60
CA SER A 103 2.61 1.55 -2.37
C SER A 103 4.11 1.32 -2.58
N LYS A 104 4.80 0.67 -1.62
CA LYS A 104 6.24 0.35 -1.69
C LYS A 104 6.54 -0.88 -2.54
N ILE A 105 5.68 -1.90 -2.49
CA ILE A 105 5.84 -3.11 -3.30
C ILE A 105 5.82 -2.76 -4.79
N ALA A 106 5.10 -1.69 -5.17
CA ALA A 106 5.06 -1.12 -6.53
C ALA A 106 5.01 -2.18 -7.63
N LEU A 107 4.32 -3.30 -7.35
CA LEU A 107 4.17 -4.41 -8.29
C LEU A 107 3.33 -3.96 -9.48
N GLY A 108 3.81 -4.24 -10.68
CA GLY A 108 3.09 -4.06 -11.93
C GLY A 108 3.65 -2.98 -12.82
N THR A 109 2.89 -2.72 -13.85
CA THR A 109 3.23 -1.86 -14.98
C THR A 109 2.21 -0.73 -15.06
N SER A 110 2.67 0.46 -15.40
CA SER A 110 1.82 1.62 -15.61
C SER A 110 1.94 2.10 -17.05
N SER A 111 0.84 2.53 -17.62
CA SER A 111 0.80 3.31 -18.84
C SER A 111 0.89 4.80 -18.46
N VAL A 112 1.85 5.48 -19.02
CA VAL A 112 2.05 6.91 -18.84
C VAL A 112 1.71 7.60 -20.15
N GLN A 113 0.84 8.59 -20.08
CA GLN A 113 0.49 9.46 -21.20
C GLN A 113 0.97 10.87 -20.86
N ILE A 114 1.76 11.44 -21.74
CA ILE A 114 2.40 12.74 -21.57
C ILE A 114 1.93 13.64 -22.69
N MET A 115 1.27 14.74 -22.36
CA MET A 115 0.81 15.74 -23.29
C MET A 115 1.82 16.85 -23.34
N VAL A 116 2.51 16.98 -24.47
CA VAL A 116 3.65 17.88 -24.68
C VAL A 116 3.35 18.86 -25.81
N SER A 117 3.71 20.12 -25.64
CA SER A 117 3.65 21.10 -26.72
C SER A 117 4.73 20.86 -27.78
N LYS A 118 4.53 21.44 -28.97
CA LYS A 118 5.51 21.33 -30.07
C LYS A 118 6.91 21.82 -29.69
N GLU A 119 7.00 22.75 -28.76
CA GLU A 119 8.26 23.34 -28.29
C GLU A 119 9.18 22.33 -27.57
N HIS A 120 8.58 21.36 -26.86
CA HIS A 120 9.30 20.46 -25.96
C HIS A 120 9.36 19.00 -26.46
N ILE A 121 8.66 18.65 -27.54
CA ILE A 121 8.55 17.27 -28.01
C ILE A 121 9.91 16.65 -28.38
N ASP A 122 10.76 17.40 -29.06
CA ASP A 122 12.07 16.92 -29.52
C ASP A 122 12.98 16.60 -28.31
N ALA A 123 12.94 17.41 -27.26
CA ALA A 123 13.69 17.17 -26.04
C ALA A 123 13.19 15.91 -25.29
N VAL A 124 11.88 15.72 -25.22
CA VAL A 124 11.29 14.52 -24.60
C VAL A 124 11.60 13.27 -25.42
N GLU A 125 11.49 13.33 -26.72
CA GLU A 125 11.82 12.23 -27.63
C GLU A 125 13.30 11.83 -27.51
N GLY A 126 14.21 12.81 -27.52
CA GLY A 126 15.64 12.59 -27.31
C GLY A 126 15.93 11.88 -26.00
N TYR A 127 15.39 12.39 -24.89
CA TYR A 127 15.53 11.77 -23.57
C TYR A 127 15.06 10.31 -23.53
N LEU A 128 13.91 10.03 -24.11
CA LEU A 128 13.34 8.68 -24.12
C LEU A 128 14.14 7.70 -24.98
N LYS A 129 14.68 8.14 -26.11
CA LYS A 129 15.58 7.36 -26.98
C LYS A 129 16.91 7.06 -26.28
N ASP A 130 17.53 8.04 -25.66
CA ASP A 130 18.81 7.90 -24.97
C ASP A 130 18.73 6.92 -23.80
N ASN A 131 17.58 6.85 -23.15
CA ASN A 131 17.31 5.91 -22.04
C ASN A 131 16.70 4.58 -22.50
N ASN A 132 16.60 4.30 -23.80
CA ASN A 132 16.03 3.07 -24.37
C ASN A 132 14.60 2.77 -23.90
N HIS A 133 13.77 3.78 -23.70
CA HIS A 133 12.35 3.60 -23.36
C HIS A 133 11.54 3.40 -24.64
N GLY A 134 10.63 2.42 -24.63
CA GLY A 134 9.65 2.25 -25.71
C GLY A 134 8.52 3.25 -25.55
N PHE A 135 8.23 4.02 -26.60
CA PHE A 135 7.16 5.00 -26.61
C PHE A 135 6.48 5.10 -27.98
N THR A 136 5.31 5.69 -28.00
CA THR A 136 4.56 6.03 -29.21
C THR A 136 4.13 7.48 -29.10
N ILE A 137 4.34 8.25 -30.16
CA ILE A 137 3.91 9.65 -30.26
C ILE A 137 2.67 9.68 -31.17
N LEU A 138 1.64 10.37 -30.70
CA LEU A 138 0.42 10.66 -31.45
C LEU A 138 0.25 12.17 -31.58
N ASP A 139 -0.09 12.62 -32.78
CA ASP A 139 -0.49 14.00 -33.02
C ASP A 139 -1.86 14.27 -32.39
N GLY A 140 -1.96 15.37 -31.63
CA GLY A 140 -3.17 15.76 -30.97
C GLY A 140 -3.45 17.26 -31.14
N ARG A 141 -4.71 17.65 -30.89
CA ARG A 141 -5.11 19.05 -30.86
C ARG A 141 -5.51 19.44 -29.44
N GLY A 142 -4.79 20.36 -28.85
CA GLY A 142 -5.18 21.02 -27.60
C GLY A 142 -6.16 22.15 -27.85
N SER A 143 -6.73 22.71 -26.79
CA SER A 143 -7.66 23.83 -26.88
C SER A 143 -7.04 25.14 -27.36
N LYS A 144 -5.72 25.30 -27.18
CA LYS A 144 -4.99 26.53 -27.52
C LYS A 144 -3.93 26.32 -28.58
N GLU A 145 -3.33 25.13 -28.65
CA GLU A 145 -2.21 24.83 -29.54
C GLU A 145 -2.18 23.35 -29.95
N ALA A 146 -1.37 23.03 -30.95
CA ALA A 146 -1.08 21.64 -31.32
C ALA A 146 -0.29 20.97 -30.19
N MET A 147 -0.70 19.77 -29.84
CA MET A 147 -0.12 18.98 -28.76
C MET A 147 0.31 17.61 -29.28
N PHE A 148 1.32 17.02 -28.67
CA PHE A 148 1.73 15.65 -28.90
C PHE A 148 1.41 14.81 -27.67
N VAL A 149 0.88 13.62 -27.88
CA VAL A 149 0.62 12.66 -26.82
C VAL A 149 1.63 11.54 -26.91
N VAL A 150 2.56 11.51 -25.95
CA VAL A 150 3.55 10.43 -25.82
C VAL A 150 2.96 9.37 -24.89
N ILE A 151 2.82 8.16 -25.40
CA ILE A 151 2.33 7.00 -24.66
C ILE A 151 3.46 6.03 -24.44
N MET A 152 3.68 5.64 -23.20
CA MET A 152 4.67 4.63 -22.81
C MET A 152 4.14 3.69 -21.75
N VAL A 153 4.73 2.50 -21.67
CA VAL A 153 4.40 1.49 -20.66
C VAL A 153 5.68 1.18 -19.88
N LEU A 154 5.64 1.45 -18.56
CA LEU A 154 6.82 1.40 -17.70
C LEU A 154 6.53 0.59 -16.43
N PRO A 155 7.56 -0.03 -15.82
CA PRO A 155 7.45 -0.55 -14.45
C PRO A 155 7.06 0.58 -13.49
N ARG A 156 6.09 0.33 -12.61
CA ARG A 156 5.56 1.35 -11.66
C ARG A 156 6.66 2.03 -10.84
N LYS A 157 7.74 1.30 -10.52
CA LYS A 157 8.89 1.83 -9.77
C LYS A 157 9.66 2.92 -10.50
N GLU A 158 9.66 2.91 -11.84
CA GLU A 158 10.41 3.84 -12.67
C GLU A 158 9.61 5.10 -13.04
N VAL A 159 8.27 5.02 -12.95
CA VAL A 159 7.36 6.10 -13.36
C VAL A 159 7.69 7.42 -12.68
N LYS A 160 7.90 7.44 -11.35
CA LYS A 160 8.17 8.69 -10.61
C LYS A 160 9.46 9.39 -11.07
N ALA A 161 10.52 8.63 -11.30
CA ALA A 161 11.81 9.17 -11.75
C ALA A 161 11.67 9.79 -13.15
N ILE A 162 11.12 9.03 -14.09
CA ILE A 162 10.96 9.47 -15.49
C ILE A 162 10.03 10.67 -15.59
N MET A 163 8.91 10.67 -14.87
CA MET A 163 8.00 11.83 -14.85
C MET A 163 8.64 13.09 -14.28
N SER A 164 9.52 12.95 -13.28
CA SER A 164 10.26 14.07 -12.70
C SER A 164 11.22 14.68 -13.70
N GLU A 165 11.97 13.87 -14.43
CA GLU A 165 12.91 14.32 -15.45
C GLU A 165 12.18 15.02 -16.61
N ILE A 166 11.14 14.39 -17.15
CA ILE A 166 10.34 14.99 -18.23
C ILE A 166 9.69 16.30 -17.80
N ARG A 167 9.22 16.38 -16.55
CA ARG A 167 8.67 17.62 -16.00
C ARG A 167 9.71 18.74 -16.00
N THR A 168 10.96 18.43 -15.66
CA THR A 168 12.08 19.38 -15.68
C THR A 168 12.41 19.81 -17.11
N LEU A 169 12.49 18.87 -18.06
CA LEU A 169 12.73 19.16 -19.49
C LEU A 169 11.66 20.08 -20.10
N CYS A 170 10.42 19.94 -19.65
CA CYS A 170 9.30 20.76 -20.13
C CYS A 170 9.06 22.03 -19.30
N ASN A 171 9.98 22.46 -18.45
CA ASN A 171 9.84 23.65 -17.58
C ASN A 171 8.51 23.65 -16.78
N ASN A 172 8.08 22.48 -16.27
CA ASN A 172 6.78 22.25 -15.61
C ASN A 172 5.54 22.51 -16.49
N LYS A 173 5.69 22.75 -17.80
CA LYS A 173 4.58 22.98 -18.75
C LYS A 173 4.19 21.68 -19.45
N VAL A 174 3.82 20.66 -18.68
CA VAL A 174 3.46 19.34 -19.21
C VAL A 174 2.32 18.75 -18.40
N PHE A 175 1.38 18.11 -19.07
CA PHE A 175 0.31 17.36 -18.41
C PHE A 175 0.58 15.85 -18.57
N MET A 176 0.57 15.13 -17.45
CA MET A 176 0.88 13.71 -17.41
C MET A 176 -0.22 12.94 -16.69
N VAL A 177 -0.63 11.82 -17.29
CA VAL A 177 -1.60 10.89 -16.74
C VAL A 177 -0.95 9.54 -16.60
N THR A 178 -1.13 8.89 -15.45
CA THR A 178 -0.66 7.53 -15.20
C THR A 178 -1.84 6.64 -14.91
N SER A 179 -1.94 5.52 -15.63
CA SER A 179 -2.95 4.49 -15.44
C SER A 179 -2.30 3.14 -15.16
N GLU A 180 -2.88 2.34 -14.29
CA GLU A 180 -2.38 0.99 -14.04
C GLU A 180 -2.75 0.05 -15.20
N VAL A 181 -1.78 -0.78 -15.60
CA VAL A 181 -1.97 -1.79 -16.67
C VAL A 181 -2.06 -3.16 -16.01
N SER A 182 -3.22 -3.78 -16.10
CA SER A 182 -3.45 -5.12 -15.53
C SER A 182 -2.74 -6.21 -16.34
N LYS A 183 -2.71 -6.08 -17.67
CA LYS A 183 -2.08 -7.04 -18.58
C LYS A 183 -1.64 -6.36 -19.86
N TYR A 184 -0.46 -6.72 -20.35
CA TYR A 184 0.02 -6.32 -21.67
C TYR A 184 0.69 -7.52 -22.38
N THR A 185 0.77 -7.49 -23.68
CA THR A 185 1.39 -8.55 -24.47
C THR A 185 2.22 -7.91 -25.58
N GLY A 186 3.54 -8.18 -25.62
CA GLY A 186 4.47 -7.55 -26.53
C GLY A 186 4.85 -6.13 -26.13
N GLY A 187 5.71 -5.48 -26.88
CA GLY A 187 6.18 -4.11 -26.67
C GLY A 187 7.67 -3.98 -26.86
N TYR A 188 8.12 -2.87 -27.45
CA TYR A 188 9.53 -2.51 -27.60
C TYR A 188 10.00 -1.83 -26.32
N GLY A 189 11.17 -2.23 -25.79
CA GLY A 189 11.78 -1.59 -24.61
C GLY A 189 11.21 -2.03 -23.25
N VAL A 190 10.23 -2.93 -23.21
CA VAL A 190 9.76 -3.51 -21.94
C VAL A 190 10.63 -4.70 -21.59
N ARG A 191 11.56 -4.51 -20.65
CA ARG A 191 12.36 -5.63 -20.10
C ARG A 191 11.44 -6.62 -19.40
N LYS A 192 11.55 -7.91 -19.78
CA LYS A 192 10.90 -9.03 -19.08
C LYS A 192 11.47 -9.24 -17.68
#